data_e5e795a4200fc5197a2c80231151af60
#
_entry.id   e5e795a4200fc5197a2c80231151af60
#
_cell.length_a   1.000
_cell.length_b   1.000
_cell.length_c   1.000
_cell.angle_alpha   90.00
_cell.angle_beta   90.00
_cell.angle_gamma   90.00
#
_symmetry.space_group_name_H-M   'P 1'
#
loop_
_entity.id
_entity.type
_entity.pdbx_description
1 polymer ?
#
loop_
_entity_poly.entity_id
_entity_poly.type
_entity_poly.pdbx_seq_one_letter_code
_entity_poly.pdbx_strand_id
1 'polypeptide(L)'
;GRYPWTNPDAKILPGNAKLIIDTEAITLPKVMKQAGYITGSVGKWHIGLGDGNVDWNKRVYPGASEIGYDYSFIQAATNDRVPCVFLENNKVIGLEAEDPLYVDYRKNFPGEPTGKDNPELLRMHPSVGHAGSIVNGVPRIGFQKGGKAAQWRDEDMAQLFLQKAKQFVVDNKERPFFLYYGLHQPHVPRVPNERFIGKSGMGPRGDVILEADWCVDEFLKELDRLGLAENTIVILTSDNGPVLDDGYKDQAVELVGKHRPAGPLRGWKTTMYDGGVRVPFMLRWPAMVKPGVSDAFVCQMDLLASFAGLLGQTYPDKLDSRNTLKAFLGKSKKGREELVIEGMFNYAYRKGDWALIPPYRKQTEYQLYNLKEDIGQKHNLADKYPKKVKELTDEFEALKLSTGKKTRF
;
A
#
# COMPACT_ATOMS: atom_id res chain seq x y z
N GLY A 1 12.03 5.85 -1.52
CA GLY A 1 13.05 6.57 -0.79
C GLY A 1 12.91 8.09 -0.86
N ARG A 2 11.73 8.62 -1.32
CA ARG A 2 11.43 10.06 -1.39
C ARG A 2 10.05 10.34 -0.84
N TYR A 3 9.83 11.58 -0.41
CA TYR A 3 8.51 12.04 -0.05
C TYR A 3 7.56 12.10 -1.26
N PRO A 4 6.25 11.80 -1.08
CA PRO A 4 5.30 11.77 -2.19
C PRO A 4 5.21 13.08 -2.99
N TRP A 5 5.28 14.22 -2.33
CA TRP A 5 5.21 15.53 -3.00
C TRP A 5 6.37 15.84 -3.95
N THR A 6 7.45 15.07 -3.91
CA THR A 6 8.53 15.19 -4.90
C THR A 6 8.14 14.66 -6.27
N ASN A 7 7.04 13.88 -6.34
CA ASN A 7 6.44 13.40 -7.57
C ASN A 7 5.06 14.04 -7.77
N PRO A 8 4.87 14.90 -8.78
CA PRO A 8 3.58 15.57 -9.02
C PRO A 8 2.45 14.61 -9.42
N ASP A 9 2.78 13.41 -9.85
CA ASP A 9 1.82 12.36 -10.22
C ASP A 9 1.45 11.45 -9.04
N ALA A 10 2.07 11.61 -7.86
CA ALA A 10 1.74 10.86 -6.66
C ALA A 10 0.34 11.24 -6.14
N LYS A 11 -0.66 10.45 -6.50
CA LYS A 11 -2.08 10.58 -6.12
C LYS A 11 -2.75 9.22 -6.20
N ILE A 12 -4.02 9.13 -5.84
CA ILE A 12 -4.82 7.92 -6.07
C ILE A 12 -5.02 7.76 -7.58
N LEU A 13 -4.45 6.71 -8.14
CA LEU A 13 -4.39 6.49 -9.59
C LEU A 13 -5.59 5.67 -10.10
N PRO A 14 -6.09 5.95 -11.30
CA PRO A 14 -6.91 5.00 -12.04
C PRO A 14 -6.07 3.79 -12.48
N GLY A 15 -6.72 2.65 -12.78
CA GLY A 15 -6.01 1.42 -13.15
C GLY A 15 -5.26 1.49 -14.50
N ASN A 16 -5.62 2.45 -15.35
CA ASN A 16 -4.93 2.73 -16.61
C ASN A 16 -3.97 3.93 -16.54
N ALA A 17 -3.60 4.35 -15.34
CA ALA A 17 -2.61 5.42 -15.17
C ALA A 17 -1.24 4.99 -15.69
N LYS A 18 -0.46 5.95 -16.20
CA LYS A 18 0.96 5.71 -16.52
C LYS A 18 1.74 5.32 -15.28
N LEU A 19 2.83 4.58 -15.46
CA LEU A 19 3.78 4.31 -14.40
C LEU A 19 4.33 5.65 -13.85
N ILE A 20 4.15 5.89 -12.54
CA ILE A 20 4.58 7.14 -11.90
C ILE A 20 6.01 7.09 -11.35
N ILE A 21 6.60 5.92 -11.30
CA ILE A 21 8.00 5.74 -10.91
C ILE A 21 8.86 5.91 -12.16
N ASP A 22 9.79 6.85 -12.11
CA ASP A 22 10.79 7.02 -13.16
C ASP A 22 11.61 5.74 -13.28
N THR A 23 11.73 5.20 -14.50
CA THR A 23 12.48 3.97 -14.77
C THR A 23 13.96 4.11 -14.47
N GLU A 24 14.51 5.34 -14.45
CA GLU A 24 15.88 5.61 -14.05
C GLU A 24 16.05 5.83 -12.55
N ALA A 25 14.93 5.94 -11.81
CA ALA A 25 15.00 6.13 -10.36
C ALA A 25 15.64 4.93 -9.65
N ILE A 26 16.35 5.20 -8.58
CA ILE A 26 16.81 4.17 -7.64
C ILE A 26 15.60 3.67 -6.86
N THR A 27 15.30 2.40 -7.00
CA THR A 27 14.24 1.70 -6.29
C THR A 27 14.82 0.63 -5.39
N LEU A 28 14.06 0.20 -4.40
CA LEU A 28 14.49 -0.89 -3.51
C LEU A 28 14.79 -2.19 -4.29
N PRO A 29 13.93 -2.66 -5.22
CA PRO A 29 14.28 -3.85 -6.01
C PRO A 29 15.55 -3.67 -6.86
N LYS A 30 15.84 -2.48 -7.41
CA LYS A 30 17.12 -2.25 -8.10
C LYS A 30 18.33 -2.35 -7.17
N VAL A 31 18.23 -1.82 -5.95
CA VAL A 31 19.29 -1.95 -4.93
C VAL A 31 19.52 -3.43 -4.57
N MET A 32 18.44 -4.20 -4.38
CA MET A 32 18.51 -5.63 -4.13
C MET A 32 19.17 -6.38 -5.30
N LYS A 33 18.77 -6.05 -6.52
CA LYS A 33 19.32 -6.66 -7.73
C LYS A 33 20.81 -6.38 -7.91
N GLN A 34 21.26 -5.15 -7.62
CA GLN A 34 22.68 -4.81 -7.61
C GLN A 34 23.49 -5.64 -6.61
N ALA A 35 22.85 -6.04 -5.50
CA ALA A 35 23.45 -6.93 -4.50
C ALA A 35 23.33 -8.44 -4.86
N GLY A 36 22.87 -8.80 -6.06
CA GLY A 36 22.75 -10.17 -6.54
C GLY A 36 21.45 -10.89 -6.15
N TYR A 37 20.45 -10.20 -5.64
CA TYR A 37 19.14 -10.77 -5.33
C TYR A 37 18.29 -10.93 -6.58
N ILE A 38 17.54 -12.02 -6.67
CA ILE A 38 16.42 -12.15 -7.60
C ILE A 38 15.22 -11.44 -7.00
N THR A 39 14.54 -10.61 -7.79
CA THR A 39 13.49 -9.72 -7.29
C THR A 39 12.13 -10.08 -7.83
N GLY A 40 11.13 -10.16 -6.94
CA GLY A 40 9.74 -10.49 -7.28
C GLY A 40 8.73 -9.50 -6.71
N SER A 41 7.63 -9.30 -7.45
CA SER A 41 6.45 -8.55 -6.99
C SER A 41 5.20 -9.38 -7.23
N VAL A 42 4.44 -9.65 -6.17
CA VAL A 42 3.18 -10.41 -6.24
C VAL A 42 2.09 -9.63 -5.52
N GLY A 43 0.91 -9.50 -6.17
CA GLY A 43 -0.27 -8.90 -5.56
C GLY A 43 -0.58 -7.48 -6.03
N LYS A 44 -1.01 -6.62 -5.11
CA LYS A 44 -1.43 -5.24 -5.41
C LYS A 44 -0.27 -4.39 -5.91
N TRP A 45 -0.49 -3.69 -7.05
CA TRP A 45 0.49 -2.78 -7.65
C TRP A 45 0.19 -1.30 -7.38
N HIS A 46 -0.78 -0.73 -8.03
CA HIS A 46 -1.35 0.62 -7.84
C HIS A 46 -0.39 1.81 -7.97
N ILE A 47 0.68 1.69 -8.76
CA ILE A 47 1.60 2.79 -9.07
C ILE A 47 1.65 3.12 -10.57
N GLY A 48 0.63 2.67 -11.30
CA GLY A 48 0.50 2.86 -12.75
C GLY A 48 1.32 1.86 -13.55
N LEU A 49 0.98 1.76 -14.84
CA LEU A 49 1.60 0.88 -15.82
C LEU A 49 1.57 1.55 -17.20
N GLY A 50 2.60 1.31 -18.02
CA GLY A 50 2.67 1.90 -19.34
C GLY A 50 2.97 3.39 -19.33
N ASP A 51 2.72 4.03 -20.45
CA ASP A 51 2.97 5.45 -20.72
C ASP A 51 1.72 6.33 -20.61
N GLY A 52 0.57 5.74 -20.26
CA GLY A 52 -0.74 6.40 -20.20
C GLY A 52 -1.71 5.99 -21.31
N ASN A 53 -1.23 5.25 -22.34
CA ASN A 53 -2.03 4.66 -23.43
C ASN A 53 -1.85 3.15 -23.45
N VAL A 54 -2.32 2.49 -22.40
CA VAL A 54 -2.06 1.05 -22.21
C VAL A 54 -2.89 0.21 -23.20
N ASP A 55 -2.22 -0.53 -24.07
CA ASP A 55 -2.81 -1.63 -24.83
C ASP A 55 -2.69 -2.93 -24.00
N TRP A 56 -3.78 -3.30 -23.34
CA TRP A 56 -3.85 -4.46 -22.46
C TRP A 56 -3.70 -5.80 -23.20
N ASN A 57 -3.82 -5.80 -24.52
CA ASN A 57 -3.73 -6.98 -25.37
C ASN A 57 -2.28 -7.29 -25.78
N LYS A 58 -1.34 -6.43 -25.38
CA LYS A 58 0.09 -6.57 -25.62
C LYS A 58 0.86 -6.56 -24.29
N ARG A 59 2.19 -6.69 -24.38
CA ARG A 59 3.05 -6.44 -23.25
C ARG A 59 2.97 -4.96 -22.87
N VAL A 60 2.60 -4.68 -21.63
CA VAL A 60 2.56 -3.32 -21.07
C VAL A 60 3.98 -2.85 -20.74
N TYR A 61 4.35 -1.68 -21.26
CA TYR A 61 5.68 -1.09 -21.08
C TYR A 61 5.56 0.43 -20.90
N PRO A 62 6.30 1.04 -19.94
CA PRO A 62 7.07 0.40 -18.87
C PRO A 62 6.18 -0.25 -17.79
N GLY A 63 6.74 -1.17 -16.99
CA GLY A 63 6.04 -1.87 -15.93
C GLY A 63 6.95 -2.28 -14.77
N ALA A 64 6.66 -3.41 -14.15
CA ALA A 64 7.40 -3.88 -12.98
C ALA A 64 8.88 -4.18 -13.28
N SER A 65 9.18 -4.73 -14.47
CA SER A 65 10.55 -5.06 -14.89
C SER A 65 11.44 -3.82 -14.96
N GLU A 66 10.89 -2.69 -15.42
CA GLU A 66 11.66 -1.47 -15.65
C GLU A 66 12.04 -0.75 -14.35
N ILE A 67 11.31 -1.04 -13.26
CA ILE A 67 11.65 -0.51 -11.94
C ILE A 67 12.39 -1.51 -11.05
N GLY A 68 12.82 -2.65 -11.61
CA GLY A 68 13.80 -3.54 -11.00
C GLY A 68 13.29 -4.92 -10.58
N TYR A 69 12.09 -5.35 -10.94
CA TYR A 69 11.60 -6.70 -10.65
C TYR A 69 11.93 -7.67 -11.79
N ASP A 70 12.52 -8.84 -11.45
CA ASP A 70 12.78 -9.93 -12.39
C ASP A 70 11.51 -10.72 -12.69
N TYR A 71 10.61 -10.81 -11.71
CA TYR A 71 9.32 -11.49 -11.80
C TYR A 71 8.21 -10.58 -11.27
N SER A 72 7.05 -10.62 -11.91
CA SER A 72 5.86 -9.96 -11.37
C SER A 72 4.60 -10.75 -11.68
N PHE A 73 3.70 -10.86 -10.68
CA PHE A 73 2.33 -11.33 -10.84
C PHE A 73 1.42 -10.38 -10.06
N ILE A 74 0.78 -9.46 -10.77
CA ILE A 74 0.16 -8.29 -10.16
C ILE A 74 -1.26 -8.04 -10.68
N GLN A 75 -2.07 -7.37 -9.85
CA GLN A 75 -3.23 -6.60 -10.31
C GLN A 75 -2.80 -5.14 -10.56
N ALA A 76 -3.29 -4.53 -11.63
CA ALA A 76 -2.81 -3.22 -12.10
C ALA A 76 -3.00 -2.08 -11.07
N ALA A 77 -4.10 -2.13 -10.32
CA ALA A 77 -4.42 -1.14 -9.28
C ALA A 77 -4.92 -1.83 -8.00
N THR A 78 -6.09 -1.45 -7.53
CA THR A 78 -6.83 -2.08 -6.43
C THR A 78 -7.96 -2.93 -6.98
N ASN A 79 -8.44 -3.89 -6.22
CA ASN A 79 -9.50 -4.80 -6.65
C ASN A 79 -10.86 -4.11 -6.91
N ASP A 80 -11.06 -2.87 -6.47
CA ASP A 80 -12.22 -2.04 -6.78
C ASP A 80 -12.14 -1.32 -8.14
N ARG A 81 -11.06 -1.50 -8.91
CA ARG A 81 -10.78 -0.78 -10.17
C ARG A 81 -10.59 -1.72 -11.34
N VAL A 82 -11.03 -1.27 -12.52
CA VAL A 82 -10.66 -1.93 -13.78
C VAL A 82 -9.22 -1.58 -14.19
N PRO A 83 -8.49 -2.45 -14.93
CA PRO A 83 -8.91 -3.75 -15.41
C PRO A 83 -8.92 -4.81 -14.31
N CYS A 84 -9.95 -5.66 -14.34
CA CYS A 84 -10.10 -6.76 -13.40
C CYS A 84 -9.42 -8.04 -13.94
N VAL A 85 -8.11 -7.95 -14.17
CA VAL A 85 -7.29 -9.03 -14.74
C VAL A 85 -5.92 -9.06 -14.05
N PHE A 86 -5.27 -10.21 -14.06
CA PHE A 86 -3.88 -10.33 -13.60
C PHE A 86 -2.89 -10.11 -14.73
N LEU A 87 -1.76 -9.51 -14.39
CA LEU A 87 -0.61 -9.41 -15.28
C LEU A 87 0.54 -10.26 -14.74
N GLU A 88 1.11 -11.10 -15.57
CA GLU A 88 2.36 -11.81 -15.28
C GLU A 88 3.46 -11.27 -16.21
N ASN A 89 4.53 -10.78 -15.63
CA ASN A 89 5.66 -10.19 -16.37
C ASN A 89 5.21 -9.16 -17.43
N ASN A 90 4.34 -8.24 -16.99
CA ASN A 90 3.78 -7.15 -17.80
C ASN A 90 2.80 -7.59 -18.90
N LYS A 91 2.31 -8.83 -18.91
CA LYS A 91 1.29 -9.29 -19.86
C LYS A 91 0.05 -9.74 -19.11
N VAL A 92 -1.12 -9.37 -19.60
CA VAL A 92 -2.39 -9.93 -19.09
C VAL A 92 -2.43 -11.41 -19.42
N ILE A 93 -2.76 -12.22 -18.40
CA ILE A 93 -2.89 -13.66 -18.57
C ILE A 93 -4.34 -14.05 -18.87
N GLY A 94 -4.52 -15.13 -19.63
CA GLY A 94 -5.86 -15.68 -19.93
C GLY A 94 -6.65 -14.85 -20.95
N LEU A 95 -6.03 -13.90 -21.66
CA LEU A 95 -6.71 -13.20 -22.76
C LEU A 95 -6.84 -14.11 -23.97
N GLU A 96 -8.01 -14.05 -24.59
CA GLU A 96 -8.33 -14.67 -25.86
C GLU A 96 -8.26 -13.64 -26.99
N ALA A 97 -7.73 -14.01 -28.14
CA ALA A 97 -7.55 -13.09 -29.27
C ALA A 97 -8.87 -12.52 -29.80
N GLU A 98 -9.93 -13.32 -29.67
CA GLU A 98 -11.28 -12.99 -30.15
C GLU A 98 -12.07 -12.11 -29.18
N ASP A 99 -11.58 -11.96 -27.92
CA ASP A 99 -12.21 -11.13 -26.89
C ASP A 99 -11.19 -10.13 -26.28
N PRO A 100 -10.72 -9.15 -27.06
CA PRO A 100 -9.71 -8.18 -26.60
C PRO A 100 -10.23 -7.30 -25.48
N LEU A 101 -9.32 -6.95 -24.57
CA LEU A 101 -9.59 -6.14 -23.39
C LEU A 101 -9.44 -4.65 -23.68
N TYR A 102 -10.48 -3.87 -23.35
CA TYR A 102 -10.50 -2.41 -23.40
C TYR A 102 -10.86 -1.83 -22.04
N VAL A 103 -10.22 -0.72 -21.67
CA VAL A 103 -10.42 -0.03 -20.38
C VAL A 103 -10.55 1.47 -20.61
N ASP A 104 -11.56 2.09 -20.00
CA ASP A 104 -11.78 3.53 -20.00
C ASP A 104 -12.22 4.01 -18.61
N TYR A 105 -11.77 5.19 -18.20
CA TYR A 105 -12.13 5.78 -16.90
C TYR A 105 -13.06 7.00 -17.04
N ARG A 106 -13.46 7.33 -18.25
CA ARG A 106 -14.32 8.49 -18.56
C ARG A 106 -15.68 8.08 -19.10
N LYS A 107 -15.73 7.03 -19.93
CA LYS A 107 -16.95 6.67 -20.67
C LYS A 107 -17.11 5.14 -20.71
N ASN A 108 -18.36 4.70 -20.48
CA ASN A 108 -18.71 3.29 -20.65
C ASN A 108 -18.71 2.88 -22.13
N PHE A 109 -18.44 1.63 -22.37
CA PHE A 109 -18.55 1.01 -23.70
C PHE A 109 -20.02 0.74 -24.03
N PRO A 110 -20.44 0.96 -25.28
CA PRO A 110 -21.83 0.69 -25.70
C PRO A 110 -22.24 -0.78 -25.43
N GLY A 111 -23.38 -0.95 -24.77
CA GLY A 111 -23.95 -2.26 -24.44
C GLY A 111 -23.36 -2.96 -23.20
N GLU A 112 -22.30 -2.42 -22.59
CA GLU A 112 -21.74 -2.99 -21.36
C GLU A 112 -22.54 -2.55 -20.13
N PRO A 113 -22.94 -3.49 -19.24
CA PRO A 113 -23.68 -3.16 -18.02
C PRO A 113 -22.83 -2.42 -17.01
N THR A 114 -23.48 -1.55 -16.23
CA THR A 114 -22.85 -0.83 -15.12
C THR A 114 -23.57 -1.07 -13.80
N GLY A 115 -22.86 -0.95 -12.69
CA GLY A 115 -23.49 -1.04 -11.37
C GLY A 115 -24.50 0.07 -11.11
N LYS A 116 -24.43 1.19 -11.85
CA LYS A 116 -25.39 2.28 -11.78
C LYS A 116 -26.71 1.92 -12.47
N ASP A 117 -26.63 1.36 -13.67
CA ASP A 117 -27.79 1.17 -14.55
C ASP A 117 -28.40 -0.23 -14.41
N ASN A 118 -27.65 -1.18 -13.86
CA ASN A 118 -28.04 -2.59 -13.71
C ASN A 118 -27.83 -3.11 -12.27
N PRO A 119 -28.49 -2.51 -11.26
CA PRO A 119 -28.29 -2.91 -9.86
C PRO A 119 -28.75 -4.33 -9.56
N GLU A 120 -29.63 -4.91 -10.37
CA GLU A 120 -30.13 -6.29 -10.27
C GLU A 120 -29.04 -7.35 -10.54
N LEU A 121 -27.96 -6.98 -11.21
CA LEU A 121 -26.81 -7.86 -11.48
C LEU A 121 -25.79 -7.90 -10.34
N LEU A 122 -26.01 -7.10 -9.29
CA LEU A 122 -25.03 -6.93 -8.23
C LEU A 122 -25.25 -7.90 -7.06
N ARG A 123 -24.20 -8.59 -6.67
CA ARG A 123 -24.12 -9.31 -5.38
C ARG A 123 -23.55 -8.43 -4.24
N MET A 124 -22.93 -7.31 -4.59
CA MET A 124 -22.43 -6.31 -3.65
C MET A 124 -22.75 -4.92 -4.19
N HIS A 125 -23.44 -4.09 -3.40
CA HIS A 125 -23.87 -2.76 -3.81
C HIS A 125 -22.86 -1.69 -3.40
N PRO A 126 -22.67 -0.64 -4.22
CA PRO A 126 -21.82 0.49 -3.83
C PRO A 126 -22.50 1.34 -2.75
N SER A 127 -21.68 1.95 -1.86
CA SER A 127 -22.11 3.03 -0.98
C SER A 127 -21.84 4.38 -1.64
N VAL A 128 -20.66 4.55 -2.28
CA VAL A 128 -20.28 5.74 -3.01
C VAL A 128 -19.29 5.42 -4.13
N GLY A 129 -19.49 6.00 -5.33
CA GLY A 129 -18.48 6.08 -6.38
C GLY A 129 -18.14 4.80 -7.16
N HIS A 130 -18.42 3.62 -6.67
CA HIS A 130 -18.04 2.34 -7.26
C HIS A 130 -19.18 1.76 -8.10
N ALA A 131 -19.55 2.43 -9.20
CA ALA A 131 -20.74 2.11 -9.96
C ALA A 131 -20.51 1.92 -11.47
N GLY A 132 -19.27 1.65 -11.88
CA GLY A 132 -18.87 1.36 -13.27
C GLY A 132 -19.10 -0.10 -13.66
N SER A 133 -18.20 -0.69 -14.45
CA SER A 133 -18.32 -2.06 -14.96
C SER A 133 -18.53 -3.09 -13.86
N ILE A 134 -19.34 -4.09 -14.17
CA ILE A 134 -19.64 -5.21 -13.29
C ILE A 134 -18.74 -6.39 -13.65
N VAL A 135 -17.89 -6.81 -12.69
CA VAL A 135 -17.09 -8.02 -12.82
C VAL A 135 -17.32 -8.90 -11.61
N ASN A 136 -17.61 -10.17 -11.83
CA ASN A 136 -17.94 -11.13 -10.78
C ASN A 136 -19.11 -10.66 -9.87
N GLY A 137 -20.12 -9.98 -10.45
CA GLY A 137 -21.26 -9.40 -9.71
C GLY A 137 -20.92 -8.21 -8.80
N VAL A 138 -19.72 -7.64 -8.94
CA VAL A 138 -19.22 -6.51 -8.14
C VAL A 138 -18.96 -5.32 -9.06
N PRO A 139 -19.55 -4.13 -8.79
CA PRO A 139 -19.33 -2.95 -9.61
C PRO A 139 -17.97 -2.33 -9.28
N ARG A 140 -17.30 -1.77 -10.28
CA ARG A 140 -15.92 -1.24 -10.16
C ARG A 140 -15.86 0.25 -10.45
N ILE A 141 -14.73 0.87 -10.14
CA ILE A 141 -14.39 2.20 -10.64
C ILE A 141 -13.79 2.05 -12.04
N GLY A 142 -14.36 2.80 -13.02
CA GLY A 142 -13.98 2.73 -14.43
C GLY A 142 -14.80 1.70 -15.22
N PHE A 143 -14.49 1.58 -16.50
CA PHE A 143 -15.24 0.79 -17.47
C PHE A 143 -14.31 -0.17 -18.20
N GLN A 144 -14.78 -1.39 -18.39
CA GLN A 144 -14.05 -2.48 -19.04
C GLN A 144 -14.97 -3.18 -20.03
N LYS A 145 -14.42 -3.54 -21.20
CA LYS A 145 -15.08 -4.37 -22.20
C LYS A 145 -14.14 -5.48 -22.62
N GLY A 146 -14.70 -6.67 -22.83
CA GLY A 146 -13.91 -7.84 -23.26
C GLY A 146 -13.02 -8.42 -22.17
N GLY A 147 -12.11 -9.30 -22.57
CA GLY A 147 -11.20 -10.01 -21.69
C GLY A 147 -11.90 -10.91 -20.68
N LYS A 148 -13.07 -11.46 -21.01
CA LYS A 148 -13.93 -12.21 -20.08
C LYS A 148 -13.24 -13.43 -19.48
N ALA A 149 -12.48 -14.18 -20.28
CA ALA A 149 -11.73 -15.34 -19.82
C ALA A 149 -10.58 -14.98 -18.87
N ALA A 150 -10.05 -13.75 -18.97
CA ALA A 150 -8.97 -13.23 -18.13
C ALA A 150 -9.47 -12.62 -16.81
N GLN A 151 -10.78 -12.37 -16.66
CA GLN A 151 -11.31 -11.72 -15.46
C GLN A 151 -11.12 -12.59 -14.24
N TRP A 152 -10.68 -11.97 -13.15
CA TRP A 152 -10.55 -12.68 -11.88
C TRP A 152 -11.91 -12.94 -11.21
N ARG A 153 -11.90 -13.93 -10.33
CA ARG A 153 -12.91 -14.10 -9.30
C ARG A 153 -12.33 -13.58 -7.99
N ASP A 154 -13.05 -12.70 -7.31
CA ASP A 154 -12.55 -12.03 -6.10
C ASP A 154 -12.22 -13.04 -4.98
N GLU A 155 -13.03 -14.09 -4.86
CA GLU A 155 -12.88 -15.14 -3.85
C GLU A 155 -11.58 -15.95 -3.98
N ASP A 156 -10.99 -15.97 -5.17
CA ASP A 156 -9.82 -16.80 -5.49
C ASP A 156 -8.51 -16.01 -5.43
N MET A 157 -8.60 -14.67 -5.37
CA MET A 157 -7.43 -13.77 -5.46
C MET A 157 -6.38 -14.05 -4.38
N ALA A 158 -6.82 -14.19 -3.13
CA ALA A 158 -5.92 -14.41 -1.99
C ALA A 158 -5.08 -15.68 -2.16
N GLN A 159 -5.75 -16.78 -2.51
CA GLN A 159 -5.10 -18.06 -2.71
C GLN A 159 -4.15 -18.04 -3.91
N LEU A 160 -4.54 -17.39 -5.01
CA LEU A 160 -3.70 -17.30 -6.20
C LEU A 160 -2.43 -16.49 -5.94
N PHE A 161 -2.56 -15.32 -5.30
CA PHE A 161 -1.39 -14.54 -4.92
C PHE A 161 -0.47 -15.30 -3.96
N LEU A 162 -1.03 -16.00 -2.97
CA LEU A 162 -0.24 -16.83 -2.06
C LEU A 162 0.51 -17.94 -2.81
N GLN A 163 -0.14 -18.63 -3.75
CA GLN A 163 0.50 -19.65 -4.58
C GLN A 163 1.65 -19.08 -5.39
N LYS A 164 1.46 -17.92 -6.04
CA LYS A 164 2.49 -17.26 -6.84
C LYS A 164 3.67 -16.78 -5.96
N ALA A 165 3.38 -16.26 -4.77
CA ALA A 165 4.42 -15.87 -3.80
C ALA A 165 5.23 -17.08 -3.30
N LYS A 166 4.58 -18.18 -2.93
CA LYS A 166 5.24 -19.43 -2.54
C LYS A 166 6.07 -20.00 -3.69
N GLN A 167 5.53 -20.03 -4.91
CA GLN A 167 6.24 -20.53 -6.09
C GLN A 167 7.49 -19.72 -6.37
N PHE A 168 7.42 -18.38 -6.29
CA PHE A 168 8.61 -17.53 -6.44
C PHE A 168 9.71 -17.89 -5.44
N VAL A 169 9.36 -18.14 -4.18
CA VAL A 169 10.34 -18.57 -3.15
C VAL A 169 10.93 -19.94 -3.47
N VAL A 170 10.09 -20.92 -3.86
CA VAL A 170 10.53 -22.27 -4.23
C VAL A 170 11.53 -22.22 -5.40
N ASP A 171 11.22 -21.44 -6.44
CA ASP A 171 12.05 -21.32 -7.64
C ASP A 171 13.40 -20.63 -7.38
N ASN A 172 13.49 -19.86 -6.29
CA ASN A 172 14.68 -19.07 -5.95
C ASN A 172 15.32 -19.46 -4.61
N LYS A 173 14.95 -20.57 -3.99
CA LYS A 173 15.41 -20.99 -2.64
C LYS A 173 16.93 -21.14 -2.51
N GLU A 174 17.65 -21.43 -3.59
CA GLU A 174 19.12 -21.60 -3.61
C GLU A 174 19.87 -20.27 -3.86
N ARG A 175 19.16 -19.16 -3.99
CA ARG A 175 19.72 -17.83 -4.30
C ARG A 175 19.14 -16.78 -3.36
N PRO A 176 19.85 -15.68 -3.09
CA PRO A 176 19.24 -14.55 -2.40
C PRO A 176 18.05 -14.02 -3.22
N PHE A 177 16.93 -13.78 -2.54
CA PHE A 177 15.74 -13.23 -3.17
C PHE A 177 15.16 -12.06 -2.37
N PHE A 178 14.47 -11.17 -3.07
CA PHE A 178 13.65 -10.10 -2.53
C PHE A 178 12.24 -10.24 -3.11
N LEU A 179 11.26 -10.43 -2.26
CA LEU A 179 9.85 -10.50 -2.66
C LEU A 179 9.05 -9.37 -2.02
N TYR A 180 8.40 -8.55 -2.83
CA TYR A 180 7.32 -7.68 -2.42
C TYR A 180 5.98 -8.43 -2.60
N TYR A 181 5.36 -8.83 -1.49
CA TYR A 181 4.05 -9.48 -1.48
C TYR A 181 3.00 -8.48 -1.02
N GLY A 182 2.36 -7.82 -1.99
CA GLY A 182 1.31 -6.83 -1.76
C GLY A 182 -0.05 -7.50 -1.58
N LEU A 183 -0.43 -7.85 -0.36
CA LEU A 183 -1.77 -8.35 -0.06
C LEU A 183 -2.83 -7.37 -0.54
N HIS A 184 -3.93 -7.86 -1.13
CA HIS A 184 -5.04 -7.00 -1.53
C HIS A 184 -6.01 -6.72 -0.38
N GLN A 185 -6.01 -7.57 0.66
CA GLN A 185 -6.84 -7.42 1.85
C GLN A 185 -6.25 -6.36 2.81
N PRO A 186 -7.08 -5.71 3.61
CA PRO A 186 -8.55 -5.73 3.64
C PRO A 186 -9.19 -4.65 2.77
N HIS A 187 -8.56 -4.25 1.65
CA HIS A 187 -9.13 -3.26 0.72
C HIS A 187 -10.44 -3.78 0.10
N VAL A 188 -11.34 -2.85 -0.20
CA VAL A 188 -12.61 -3.14 -0.87
C VAL A 188 -12.40 -3.50 -2.36
N PRO A 189 -13.35 -4.27 -2.97
CA PRO A 189 -14.48 -4.99 -2.39
C PRO A 189 -13.99 -6.14 -1.51
N ARG A 190 -14.67 -6.33 -0.37
CA ARG A 190 -14.31 -7.38 0.59
C ARG A 190 -15.11 -8.63 0.29
N VAL A 191 -14.53 -9.51 -0.50
CA VAL A 191 -15.13 -10.76 -0.96
C VAL A 191 -14.21 -11.90 -0.50
N PRO A 192 -14.40 -12.40 0.72
CA PRO A 192 -13.58 -13.48 1.25
C PRO A 192 -13.85 -14.80 0.52
N ASN A 193 -12.85 -15.67 0.48
CA ASN A 193 -13.06 -17.05 0.08
C ASN A 193 -14.10 -17.71 0.99
N GLU A 194 -14.90 -18.64 0.44
CA GLU A 194 -16.02 -19.28 1.12
C GLU A 194 -15.69 -19.86 2.50
N ARG A 195 -14.46 -20.39 2.69
CA ARG A 195 -13.99 -20.96 3.97
C ARG A 195 -13.85 -19.93 5.09
N PHE A 196 -13.82 -18.62 4.78
CA PHE A 196 -13.72 -17.54 5.77
C PHE A 196 -15.04 -16.85 6.03
N ILE A 197 -16.06 -17.04 5.19
CA ILE A 197 -17.36 -16.39 5.33
C ILE A 197 -17.98 -16.69 6.71
N GLY A 198 -18.29 -15.61 7.45
CA GLY A 198 -18.89 -15.67 8.78
C GLY A 198 -17.94 -16.09 9.92
N LYS A 199 -16.67 -16.35 9.65
CA LYS A 199 -15.73 -16.84 10.67
C LYS A 199 -15.30 -15.77 11.68
N SER A 200 -15.27 -14.51 11.28
CA SER A 200 -14.88 -13.41 12.17
C SER A 200 -16.00 -12.94 13.10
N GLY A 201 -17.26 -13.16 12.74
CA GLY A 201 -18.42 -12.54 13.36
C GLY A 201 -18.52 -11.02 13.12
N MET A 202 -17.67 -10.46 12.26
CA MET A 202 -17.58 -9.03 11.96
C MET A 202 -17.85 -8.74 10.47
N GLY A 203 -18.56 -9.65 9.78
CA GLY A 203 -18.92 -9.55 8.37
C GLY A 203 -17.71 -9.61 7.42
N PRO A 204 -17.92 -9.27 6.14
CA PRO A 204 -16.90 -9.41 5.11
C PRO A 204 -15.55 -8.76 5.45
N ARG A 205 -15.56 -7.60 6.14
CA ARG A 205 -14.33 -6.94 6.56
C ARG A 205 -13.50 -7.78 7.52
N GLY A 206 -14.14 -8.36 8.54
CA GLY A 206 -13.44 -9.24 9.47
C GLY A 206 -12.98 -10.53 8.82
N ASP A 207 -13.79 -11.08 7.95
CA ASP A 207 -13.51 -12.35 7.25
C ASP A 207 -12.29 -12.22 6.31
N VAL A 208 -12.16 -11.12 5.55
CA VAL A 208 -10.95 -10.89 4.72
C VAL A 208 -9.71 -10.57 5.56
N ILE A 209 -9.85 -10.08 6.80
CA ILE A 209 -8.71 -9.93 7.71
C ILE A 209 -8.21 -11.30 8.17
N LEU A 210 -9.12 -12.23 8.51
CA LEU A 210 -8.75 -13.62 8.80
C LEU A 210 -8.10 -14.31 7.60
N GLU A 211 -8.58 -14.01 6.40
CA GLU A 211 -7.97 -14.52 5.16
C GLU A 211 -6.56 -13.95 4.95
N ALA A 212 -6.33 -12.66 5.23
CA ALA A 212 -5.00 -12.06 5.17
C ALA A 212 -4.04 -12.70 6.17
N ASP A 213 -4.50 -12.91 7.41
CA ASP A 213 -3.72 -13.59 8.46
C ASP A 213 -3.35 -15.01 8.04
N TRP A 214 -4.30 -15.74 7.47
CA TRP A 214 -4.04 -17.07 6.90
C TRP A 214 -3.00 -17.03 5.76
N CYS A 215 -3.04 -16.03 4.87
CA CYS A 215 -2.03 -15.88 3.82
C CYS A 215 -0.63 -15.70 4.40
N VAL A 216 -0.51 -14.90 5.47
CA VAL A 216 0.77 -14.66 6.15
C VAL A 216 1.26 -15.95 6.83
N ASP A 217 0.39 -16.64 7.57
CA ASP A 217 0.72 -17.91 8.25
C ASP A 217 1.20 -18.97 7.26
N GLU A 218 0.47 -19.18 6.18
CA GLU A 218 0.82 -20.13 5.14
C GLU A 218 2.12 -19.78 4.40
N PHE A 219 2.40 -18.50 4.23
CA PHE A 219 3.67 -18.06 3.65
C PHE A 219 4.85 -18.30 4.61
N LEU A 220 4.67 -18.02 5.90
CA LEU A 220 5.68 -18.31 6.92
C LEU A 220 5.95 -19.81 7.05
N LYS A 221 4.92 -20.65 7.05
CA LYS A 221 5.06 -22.11 7.03
C LYS A 221 5.87 -22.60 5.82
N GLU A 222 5.71 -21.94 4.67
CA GLU A 222 6.49 -22.29 3.48
C GLU A 222 7.98 -21.98 3.67
N LEU A 223 8.33 -20.83 4.25
CA LEU A 223 9.71 -20.50 4.59
C LEU A 223 10.32 -21.50 5.59
N ASP A 224 9.53 -21.90 6.61
CA ASP A 224 9.95 -22.91 7.58
C ASP A 224 10.17 -24.29 6.90
N ARG A 225 9.23 -24.73 6.04
CA ARG A 225 9.32 -25.99 5.28
C ARG A 225 10.54 -26.05 4.37
N LEU A 226 10.94 -24.93 3.81
CA LEU A 226 12.11 -24.81 2.92
C LEU A 226 13.43 -24.61 3.69
N GLY A 227 13.42 -24.48 5.01
CA GLY A 227 14.60 -24.20 5.82
C GLY A 227 15.15 -22.77 5.64
N LEU A 228 14.35 -21.85 5.14
CA LEU A 228 14.77 -20.48 4.82
C LEU A 228 14.50 -19.48 5.95
N ALA A 229 13.69 -19.86 6.93
CA ALA A 229 13.16 -18.92 7.93
C ALA A 229 14.24 -18.23 8.77
N GLU A 230 15.30 -18.94 9.15
CA GLU A 230 16.41 -18.40 9.97
C GLU A 230 17.11 -17.22 9.29
N ASN A 231 17.34 -17.30 7.98
CA ASN A 231 18.08 -16.29 7.22
C ASN A 231 17.19 -15.46 6.27
N THR A 232 15.92 -15.33 6.59
CA THR A 232 14.98 -14.48 5.85
C THR A 232 14.46 -13.36 6.74
N ILE A 233 14.60 -12.12 6.26
CA ILE A 233 13.93 -10.95 6.86
C ILE A 233 12.50 -10.92 6.32
N VAL A 234 11.52 -11.10 7.20
CA VAL A 234 10.11 -10.90 6.88
C VAL A 234 9.63 -9.62 7.54
N ILE A 235 9.06 -8.72 6.74
CA ILE A 235 8.43 -7.49 7.23
C ILE A 235 6.95 -7.55 6.89
N LEU A 236 6.10 -7.44 7.91
CA LEU A 236 4.66 -7.26 7.75
C LEU A 236 4.30 -5.83 8.16
N THR A 237 3.67 -5.12 7.26
CA THR A 237 3.24 -3.74 7.46
C THR A 237 2.02 -3.40 6.60
N SER A 238 1.54 -2.16 6.65
CA SER A 238 0.42 -1.67 5.84
C SER A 238 0.77 -0.36 5.15
N ASP A 239 0.06 -0.01 4.09
CA ASP A 239 0.23 1.24 3.35
C ASP A 239 -0.42 2.45 4.04
N ASN A 240 -1.53 2.24 4.77
CA ASN A 240 -2.25 3.27 5.52
C ASN A 240 -3.05 2.68 6.68
N GLY A 241 -3.56 3.55 7.53
CA GLY A 241 -4.46 3.19 8.62
C GLY A 241 -5.82 2.66 8.13
N PRO A 242 -6.67 2.18 9.05
CA PRO A 242 -7.93 1.51 8.71
C PRO A 242 -8.97 2.46 8.12
N VAL A 243 -9.94 1.86 7.43
CA VAL A 243 -11.19 2.48 6.99
C VAL A 243 -12.31 1.45 7.10
N LEU A 244 -13.52 1.89 7.47
CA LEU A 244 -14.69 1.02 7.55
C LEU A 244 -15.45 1.07 6.23
N ASP A 245 -16.14 2.16 5.93
CA ASP A 245 -16.78 2.35 4.62
C ASP A 245 -15.77 2.93 3.62
N ASP A 246 -15.43 2.18 2.59
CA ASP A 246 -14.51 2.57 1.51
C ASP A 246 -15.17 2.36 0.13
N GLY A 247 -16.50 2.54 0.04
CA GLY A 247 -17.24 2.59 -1.20
C GLY A 247 -18.21 1.43 -1.48
N TYR A 248 -18.36 0.46 -0.57
CA TYR A 248 -19.33 -0.63 -0.70
C TYR A 248 -20.15 -0.83 0.57
N LYS A 249 -21.41 -1.27 0.39
CA LYS A 249 -22.33 -1.64 1.46
C LYS A 249 -22.05 -3.07 1.95
N ASP A 250 -20.93 -3.25 2.63
CA ASP A 250 -20.47 -4.53 3.15
C ASP A 250 -20.66 -4.68 4.67
N GLN A 251 -21.46 -3.81 5.27
CA GLN A 251 -21.79 -3.79 6.69
C GLN A 251 -20.58 -3.60 7.64
N ALA A 252 -19.45 -3.07 7.11
CA ALA A 252 -18.24 -2.91 7.92
C ALA A 252 -18.43 -1.94 9.09
N VAL A 253 -19.29 -0.93 8.94
CA VAL A 253 -19.61 0.03 10.00
C VAL A 253 -20.52 -0.60 11.05
N GLU A 254 -21.56 -1.31 10.61
CA GLU A 254 -22.58 -1.92 11.46
C GLU A 254 -22.01 -3.09 12.27
N LEU A 255 -21.17 -3.91 11.66
CA LEU A 255 -20.64 -5.14 12.26
C LEU A 255 -19.30 -4.96 12.98
N VAL A 256 -18.71 -3.77 12.98
CA VAL A 256 -17.45 -3.53 13.70
C VAL A 256 -17.56 -3.74 15.22
N GLY A 257 -18.77 -3.59 15.77
CA GLY A 257 -19.06 -3.78 17.20
C GLY A 257 -18.21 -2.90 18.11
N LYS A 258 -17.56 -3.52 19.09
CA LYS A 258 -16.64 -2.83 20.04
C LYS A 258 -15.21 -2.74 19.50
N HIS A 259 -14.91 -3.34 18.37
CA HIS A 259 -13.56 -3.29 17.80
C HIS A 259 -13.20 -1.87 17.38
N ARG A 260 -11.99 -1.44 17.72
CA ARG A 260 -11.43 -0.15 17.34
C ARG A 260 -10.24 -0.38 16.39
N PRO A 261 -10.43 -0.28 15.08
CA PRO A 261 -9.38 -0.65 14.11
C PRO A 261 -8.06 0.10 14.26
N ALA A 262 -8.10 1.37 14.69
CA ALA A 262 -6.91 2.18 14.98
C ALA A 262 -6.54 2.18 16.49
N GLY A 263 -7.19 1.37 17.32
CA GLY A 263 -6.97 1.37 18.78
C GLY A 263 -7.23 2.74 19.41
N PRO A 264 -6.27 3.28 20.20
CA PRO A 264 -6.41 4.59 20.83
C PRO A 264 -6.13 5.78 19.87
N LEU A 265 -5.60 5.51 18.67
CA LEU A 265 -5.13 6.54 17.75
C LEU A 265 -6.32 7.25 17.08
N ARG A 266 -6.18 8.57 16.89
CA ARG A 266 -7.14 9.37 16.13
C ARG A 266 -6.91 9.22 14.63
N GLY A 267 -8.01 9.25 13.88
CA GLY A 267 -7.97 9.28 12.42
C GLY A 267 -8.12 7.90 11.77
N TRP A 268 -8.08 7.91 10.45
CA TRP A 268 -8.27 6.76 9.56
C TRP A 268 -7.56 7.02 8.24
N LYS A 269 -7.59 6.06 7.30
CA LYS A 269 -7.10 6.21 5.92
C LYS A 269 -7.37 7.63 5.39
N THR A 270 -6.41 8.23 4.72
CA THR A 270 -6.43 9.60 4.17
C THR A 270 -6.18 10.74 5.14
N THR A 271 -6.23 10.51 6.45
CA THR A 271 -5.93 11.55 7.44
C THR A 271 -4.45 11.58 7.83
N MET A 272 -3.98 12.74 8.30
CA MET A 272 -2.61 12.95 8.78
C MET A 272 -2.43 12.63 10.27
N TYR A 273 -3.49 12.26 10.99
CA TYR A 273 -3.41 11.82 12.38
C TYR A 273 -2.79 10.42 12.48
N ASP A 274 -2.25 10.09 13.65
CA ASP A 274 -1.57 8.80 13.86
C ASP A 274 -2.40 7.58 13.45
N GLY A 275 -3.72 7.60 13.66
CA GLY A 275 -4.61 6.51 13.21
C GLY A 275 -4.69 6.30 11.69
N GLY A 276 -4.31 7.32 10.90
CA GLY A 276 -4.26 7.21 9.44
C GLY A 276 -2.93 6.72 8.89
N VAL A 277 -1.84 6.83 9.67
CA VAL A 277 -0.48 6.66 9.15
C VAL A 277 0.44 5.83 10.05
N ARG A 278 0.14 5.68 11.33
CA ARG A 278 0.87 4.80 12.26
C ARG A 278 0.35 3.38 12.12
N VAL A 279 0.86 2.70 11.11
CA VAL A 279 0.47 1.34 10.73
C VAL A 279 1.22 0.29 11.55
N PRO A 280 0.69 -0.96 11.66
CA PRO A 280 1.46 -2.08 12.19
C PRO A 280 2.78 -2.24 11.44
N PHE A 281 3.85 -2.50 12.17
CA PHE A 281 5.15 -2.85 11.62
C PHE A 281 5.77 -3.97 12.45
N MET A 282 5.92 -5.12 11.85
CA MET A 282 6.52 -6.31 12.47
C MET A 282 7.68 -6.80 11.61
N LEU A 283 8.81 -7.10 12.23
CA LEU A 283 9.98 -7.63 11.56
C LEU A 283 10.41 -8.94 12.23
N ARG A 284 10.54 -10.00 11.45
CA ARG A 284 11.07 -11.29 11.86
C ARG A 284 12.38 -11.57 11.12
N TRP A 285 13.45 -11.86 11.85
CA TRP A 285 14.72 -12.36 11.35
C TRP A 285 15.41 -13.18 12.45
N PRO A 286 15.06 -14.45 12.62
CA PRO A 286 15.47 -15.24 13.78
C PRO A 286 16.98 -15.26 14.02
N ALA A 287 17.80 -15.37 12.98
CA ALA A 287 19.26 -15.34 13.10
C ALA A 287 19.83 -14.05 13.73
N MET A 288 19.12 -12.92 13.66
CA MET A 288 19.69 -11.60 13.99
C MET A 288 18.84 -10.77 14.96
N VAL A 289 17.55 -11.07 15.10
CA VAL A 289 16.59 -10.28 15.88
C VAL A 289 15.91 -11.14 16.93
N LYS A 290 16.05 -10.75 18.18
CA LYS A 290 15.33 -11.40 19.29
C LYS A 290 13.91 -10.86 19.40
N PRO A 291 12.94 -11.68 19.86
CA PRO A 291 11.59 -11.19 20.14
C PRO A 291 11.60 -10.00 21.11
N GLY A 292 10.79 -8.98 20.80
CA GLY A 292 10.70 -7.78 21.62
C GLY A 292 9.82 -6.71 20.97
N VAL A 293 9.67 -5.60 21.68
CA VAL A 293 8.95 -4.40 21.22
C VAL A 293 9.91 -3.22 21.24
N SER A 294 9.83 -2.37 20.22
CA SER A 294 10.65 -1.17 20.09
C SER A 294 9.79 0.07 19.88
N ASP A 295 10.08 1.14 20.63
CA ASP A 295 9.45 2.46 20.45
C ASP A 295 10.23 3.36 19.47
N ALA A 296 11.25 2.82 18.79
CA ALA A 296 12.01 3.57 17.81
C ALA A 296 11.10 4.10 16.70
N PHE A 297 11.23 5.39 16.39
CA PHE A 297 10.48 6.02 15.32
C PHE A 297 11.06 5.57 13.96
N VAL A 298 10.36 4.75 13.22
CA VAL A 298 10.75 4.24 11.90
C VAL A 298 9.74 4.60 10.83
N CYS A 299 10.18 4.65 9.59
CA CYS A 299 9.34 4.93 8.43
C CYS A 299 9.70 3.96 7.30
N GLN A 300 8.71 3.42 6.59
CA GLN A 300 8.92 2.52 5.45
C GLN A 300 9.81 3.13 4.35
N MET A 301 9.79 4.45 4.19
CA MET A 301 10.67 5.17 3.27
C MET A 301 12.16 4.87 3.54
N ASP A 302 12.52 4.56 4.79
CA ASP A 302 13.89 4.29 5.24
C ASP A 302 14.37 2.87 4.92
N LEU A 303 13.49 1.99 4.45
CA LEU A 303 13.87 0.63 4.06
C LEU A 303 14.90 0.64 2.93
N LEU A 304 14.80 1.56 1.96
CA LEU A 304 15.75 1.65 0.85
C LEU A 304 17.18 1.89 1.35
N ALA A 305 17.40 2.98 2.09
CA ALA A 305 18.73 3.32 2.61
C ALA A 305 19.24 2.29 3.64
N SER A 306 18.32 1.73 4.46
CA SER A 306 18.68 0.72 5.46
C SER A 306 19.13 -0.59 4.83
N PHE A 307 18.44 -1.06 3.78
CA PHE A 307 18.85 -2.28 3.09
C PHE A 307 20.05 -2.05 2.17
N ALA A 308 20.17 -0.88 1.53
CA ALA A 308 21.40 -0.53 0.83
C ALA A 308 22.61 -0.60 1.77
N GLY A 309 22.48 -0.01 2.97
CA GLY A 309 23.53 -0.09 4.00
C GLY A 309 23.81 -1.51 4.50
N LEU A 310 22.77 -2.35 4.67
CA LEU A 310 22.93 -3.77 5.04
C LEU A 310 23.74 -4.55 4.00
N LEU A 311 23.51 -4.24 2.72
CA LEU A 311 24.10 -4.96 1.58
C LEU A 311 25.37 -4.30 1.04
N GLY A 312 25.89 -3.25 1.69
CA GLY A 312 27.08 -2.51 1.24
C GLY A 312 26.89 -1.81 -0.12
N GLN A 313 25.65 -1.50 -0.49
CA GLN A 313 25.33 -0.81 -1.74
C GLN A 313 25.34 0.71 -1.54
N THR A 314 25.76 1.42 -2.58
CA THR A 314 25.71 2.88 -2.61
C THR A 314 24.42 3.36 -3.26
N TYR A 315 23.94 4.51 -2.82
CA TYR A 315 22.77 5.18 -3.42
C TYR A 315 23.02 6.71 -3.42
N PRO A 316 22.36 7.49 -4.31
CA PRO A 316 22.56 8.93 -4.36
C PRO A 316 22.14 9.65 -3.08
N ASP A 317 22.91 10.65 -2.65
CA ASP A 317 22.66 11.46 -1.44
C ASP A 317 21.36 12.29 -1.47
N LYS A 318 20.65 12.31 -2.62
CA LYS A 318 19.43 13.10 -2.83
C LYS A 318 18.13 12.36 -2.46
N LEU A 319 18.20 11.28 -1.69
CA LEU A 319 17.01 10.57 -1.21
C LEU A 319 16.63 11.10 0.18
N ASP A 320 15.30 11.07 0.47
CA ASP A 320 14.77 11.38 1.80
C ASP A 320 14.86 10.16 2.75
N SER A 321 15.18 9.00 2.20
CA SER A 321 15.43 7.75 2.91
C SER A 321 16.69 7.86 3.77
N ARG A 322 16.59 7.44 5.03
CA ARG A 322 17.70 7.45 6.02
C ARG A 322 18.04 6.02 6.43
N ASN A 323 19.30 5.71 6.63
CA ASN A 323 19.69 4.41 7.16
C ASN A 323 19.35 4.32 8.66
N THR A 324 18.22 3.71 8.95
CA THR A 324 17.74 3.43 10.32
C THR A 324 17.72 1.92 10.61
N LEU A 325 18.58 1.15 9.94
CA LEU A 325 18.63 -0.32 10.05
C LEU A 325 18.69 -0.81 11.51
N LYS A 326 19.52 -0.18 12.35
CA LYS A 326 19.63 -0.57 13.77
C LYS A 326 18.31 -0.42 14.52
N ALA A 327 17.48 0.57 14.16
CA ALA A 327 16.16 0.77 14.73
C ALA A 327 15.17 -0.29 14.23
N PHE A 328 15.17 -0.60 12.93
CA PHE A 328 14.37 -1.69 12.37
C PHE A 328 14.67 -3.04 13.01
N LEU A 329 15.94 -3.30 13.31
CA LEU A 329 16.38 -4.55 13.94
C LEU A 329 16.23 -4.56 15.47
N GLY A 330 15.60 -3.55 16.08
CA GLY A 330 15.45 -3.43 17.53
C GLY A 330 16.78 -3.22 18.29
N LYS A 331 17.89 -2.93 17.59
CA LYS A 331 19.24 -2.73 18.15
C LYS A 331 19.51 -1.28 18.56
N SER A 332 18.58 -0.35 18.32
CA SER A 332 18.66 1.05 18.70
C SER A 332 17.26 1.60 18.97
N LYS A 333 17.14 2.40 20.01
CA LYS A 333 15.93 3.22 20.26
C LYS A 333 15.93 4.51 19.42
N LYS A 334 17.06 4.86 18.78
CA LYS A 334 17.19 6.02 17.90
C LYS A 334 16.84 5.58 16.48
N GLY A 335 15.72 6.07 15.98
CA GLY A 335 15.27 5.92 14.60
C GLY A 335 15.31 7.28 13.88
N ARG A 336 14.24 7.62 13.17
CA ARG A 336 14.01 8.94 12.60
C ARG A 336 13.79 9.97 13.71
N GLU A 337 14.29 11.19 13.51
CA GLU A 337 14.02 12.29 14.44
C GLU A 337 12.77 13.06 14.02
N GLU A 338 12.52 13.14 12.72
CA GLU A 338 11.45 13.93 12.13
C GLU A 338 10.85 13.27 10.90
N LEU A 339 9.59 13.58 10.62
CA LEU A 339 8.87 13.10 9.44
C LEU A 339 7.76 14.08 9.06
N VAL A 340 7.63 14.39 7.79
CA VAL A 340 6.41 15.00 7.25
C VAL A 340 5.47 13.89 6.80
N ILE A 341 4.23 14.01 7.20
CA ILE A 341 3.14 13.11 6.83
C ILE A 341 2.23 13.88 5.89
N GLU A 342 1.97 13.33 4.71
CA GLU A 342 1.02 13.90 3.76
C GLU A 342 -0.28 13.10 3.83
N GLY A 343 -1.36 13.75 4.29
CA GLY A 343 -2.71 13.25 4.15
C GLY A 343 -3.33 13.72 2.82
N MET A 344 -4.53 13.26 2.50
CA MET A 344 -5.21 13.66 1.26
C MET A 344 -5.47 15.18 1.20
N PHE A 345 -5.70 15.80 2.33
CA PHE A 345 -6.15 17.20 2.41
C PHE A 345 -5.31 18.08 3.32
N ASN A 346 -4.22 17.55 3.90
CA ASN A 346 -3.40 18.31 4.84
C ASN A 346 -2.06 17.61 5.08
N TYR A 347 -1.19 18.28 5.84
CA TYR A 347 0.11 17.77 6.29
C TYR A 347 0.15 17.68 7.80
N ALA A 348 1.00 16.78 8.32
CA ALA A 348 1.49 16.84 9.70
C ALA A 348 3.01 16.78 9.69
N TYR A 349 3.63 17.50 10.61
CA TYR A 349 5.07 17.41 10.88
C TYR A 349 5.26 16.81 12.26
N ARG A 350 5.94 15.68 12.31
CA ARG A 350 6.30 15.01 13.54
C ARG A 350 7.78 15.17 13.84
N LYS A 351 8.10 15.61 15.05
CA LYS A 351 9.47 15.68 15.58
C LYS A 351 9.49 15.22 17.03
N GLY A 352 10.18 14.10 17.29
CA GLY A 352 10.15 13.47 18.59
C GLY A 352 8.70 13.13 19.03
N ASP A 353 8.31 13.63 20.22
CA ASP A 353 6.97 13.43 20.77
C ASP A 353 5.94 14.44 20.25
N TRP A 354 6.34 15.45 19.48
CA TRP A 354 5.44 16.49 18.99
C TRP A 354 4.91 16.22 17.59
N ALA A 355 3.63 16.49 17.39
CA ALA A 355 2.97 16.49 16.10
C ALA A 355 2.33 17.85 15.85
N LEU A 356 2.76 18.54 14.79
CA LEU A 356 2.21 19.81 14.32
C LEU A 356 1.37 19.56 13.06
N ILE A 357 0.15 20.09 13.02
CA ILE A 357 -0.68 20.13 11.83
C ILE A 357 -0.88 21.62 11.48
N PRO A 358 -0.22 22.13 10.43
CA PRO A 358 -0.35 23.53 10.02
C PRO A 358 -1.72 23.79 9.37
N PRO A 359 -2.18 25.05 9.32
CA PRO A 359 -3.34 25.44 8.55
C PRO A 359 -3.23 25.01 7.09
N TYR A 360 -4.33 24.54 6.53
CA TYR A 360 -4.40 24.18 5.12
C TYR A 360 -5.85 24.22 4.60
N ARG A 361 -6.10 24.94 3.51
CA ARG A 361 -7.44 25.12 2.88
C ARG A 361 -8.50 25.57 3.90
N LYS A 362 -9.48 24.71 4.21
CA LYS A 362 -10.59 25.01 5.12
C LYS A 362 -10.22 24.90 6.60
N GLN A 363 -9.12 24.25 6.93
CA GLN A 363 -8.62 24.16 8.31
C GLN A 363 -7.66 25.34 8.52
N THR A 364 -8.09 26.33 9.28
CA THR A 364 -7.40 27.63 9.44
C THR A 364 -6.54 27.75 10.68
N GLU A 365 -6.63 26.79 11.60
CA GLU A 365 -5.94 26.83 12.87
C GLU A 365 -4.77 25.87 12.91
N TYR A 366 -3.72 26.23 13.63
CA TYR A 366 -2.67 25.27 13.99
C TYR A 366 -3.19 24.25 14.99
N GLN A 367 -2.76 23.00 14.83
CA GLN A 367 -2.96 21.97 15.83
C GLN A 367 -1.59 21.45 16.28
N LEU A 368 -1.39 21.36 17.59
CA LEU A 368 -0.17 20.85 18.20
C LEU A 368 -0.50 19.81 19.25
N TYR A 369 0.13 18.65 19.18
CA TYR A 369 -0.08 17.55 20.11
C TYR A 369 1.22 17.03 20.68
N ASN A 370 1.22 16.65 21.97
CA ASN A 370 2.29 15.88 22.58
C ASN A 370 1.86 14.40 22.60
N LEU A 371 2.39 13.60 21.70
CA LEU A 371 1.98 12.21 21.49
C LEU A 371 2.38 11.27 22.65
N LYS A 372 3.33 11.67 23.48
CA LYS A 372 3.69 10.91 24.68
C LYS A 372 2.60 11.01 25.76
N GLU A 373 1.95 12.16 25.87
CA GLU A 373 0.92 12.43 26.86
C GLU A 373 -0.49 12.24 26.31
N ASP A 374 -0.67 12.48 25.00
CA ASP A 374 -1.94 12.43 24.29
C ASP A 374 -1.79 11.67 22.96
N ILE A 375 -1.62 10.37 23.03
CA ILE A 375 -1.51 9.50 21.86
C ILE A 375 -2.76 9.56 20.94
N GLY A 376 -3.91 9.93 21.51
CA GLY A 376 -5.18 10.07 20.81
C GLY A 376 -5.38 11.43 20.16
N GLN A 377 -4.42 12.35 20.26
CA GLN A 377 -4.47 13.70 19.66
C GLN A 377 -5.80 14.42 19.93
N LYS A 378 -6.23 14.43 21.22
CA LYS A 378 -7.52 14.97 21.65
C LYS A 378 -7.44 16.44 22.08
N HIS A 379 -6.28 16.84 22.63
CA HIS A 379 -6.09 18.15 23.25
C HIS A 379 -5.12 18.98 22.40
N ASN A 380 -5.66 19.96 21.63
CA ASN A 380 -4.85 20.90 20.89
C ASN A 380 -4.09 21.83 21.85
N LEU A 381 -2.78 21.83 21.75
CA LEU A 381 -1.87 22.62 22.59
C LEU A 381 -1.30 23.86 21.88
N ALA A 382 -1.77 24.19 20.67
CA ALA A 382 -1.19 25.25 19.85
C ALA A 382 -1.19 26.61 20.56
N ASP A 383 -2.31 27.00 21.17
CA ASP A 383 -2.43 28.25 21.90
C ASP A 383 -1.58 28.30 23.18
N LYS A 384 -1.41 27.14 23.82
CA LYS A 384 -0.59 27.02 25.03
C LYS A 384 0.91 27.12 24.74
N TYR A 385 1.36 26.69 23.56
CA TYR A 385 2.79 26.62 23.18
C TYR A 385 3.09 27.33 21.85
N PRO A 386 2.80 28.65 21.71
CA PRO A 386 2.97 29.36 20.43
C PRO A 386 4.42 29.38 19.95
N LYS A 387 5.41 29.40 20.85
CA LYS A 387 6.84 29.32 20.50
C LYS A 387 7.17 27.96 19.87
N LYS A 388 6.61 26.87 20.39
CA LYS A 388 6.81 25.52 19.84
C LYS A 388 6.13 25.38 18.48
N VAL A 389 4.96 25.95 18.28
CA VAL A 389 4.29 26.03 16.97
C VAL A 389 5.17 26.69 15.95
N LYS A 390 5.74 27.88 16.31
CA LYS A 390 6.64 28.61 15.40
C LYS A 390 7.90 27.80 15.07
N GLU A 391 8.58 27.24 16.06
CA GLU A 391 9.78 26.39 15.89
C GLU A 391 9.51 25.26 14.91
N LEU A 392 8.45 24.45 15.16
CA LEU A 392 8.13 23.29 14.32
C LEU A 392 7.63 23.70 12.93
N THR A 393 7.00 24.86 12.78
CA THR A 393 6.60 25.40 11.48
C THR A 393 7.84 25.78 10.65
N ASP A 394 8.79 26.49 11.24
CA ASP A 394 10.03 26.88 10.56
C ASP A 394 10.82 25.64 10.09
N GLU A 395 10.92 24.61 10.93
CA GLU A 395 11.57 23.34 10.58
C GLU A 395 10.81 22.57 9.49
N PHE A 396 9.49 22.49 9.58
CA PHE A 396 8.63 21.87 8.57
C PHE A 396 8.82 22.51 7.19
N GLU A 397 8.80 23.85 7.13
CA GLU A 397 9.00 24.58 5.88
C GLU A 397 10.41 24.39 5.33
N ALA A 398 11.43 24.40 6.20
CA ALA A 398 12.82 24.14 5.80
C ALA A 398 12.98 22.73 5.21
N LEU A 399 12.37 21.72 5.83
CA LEU A 399 12.42 20.35 5.33
C LEU A 399 11.71 20.21 3.97
N LYS A 400 10.54 20.84 3.79
CA LYS A 400 9.84 20.87 2.50
C LYS A 400 10.69 21.51 1.41
N LEU A 401 11.33 22.63 1.69
CA LEU A 401 12.19 23.33 0.73
C LEU A 401 13.42 22.49 0.37
N SER A 402 14.07 21.84 1.34
CA SER A 402 15.26 21.00 1.10
C SER A 402 14.95 19.78 0.23
N THR A 403 13.72 19.27 0.28
CA THR A 403 13.26 18.12 -0.53
C THR A 403 12.69 18.51 -1.90
N GLY A 404 12.84 19.77 -2.31
CA GLY A 404 12.49 20.25 -3.66
C GLY A 404 11.03 20.60 -3.88
N LYS A 405 10.21 20.69 -2.82
CA LYS A 405 8.84 21.18 -2.96
C LYS A 405 8.82 22.70 -3.11
N LYS A 406 8.54 23.18 -4.31
CA LYS A 406 8.12 24.57 -4.49
C LYS A 406 6.79 24.74 -3.76
N THR A 407 6.76 25.60 -2.75
CA THR A 407 5.57 25.98 -2.00
C THR A 407 4.43 26.34 -2.95
N ARG A 408 3.39 25.55 -2.97
CA ARG A 408 2.05 25.94 -3.40
C ARG A 408 1.10 25.61 -2.26
N PHE A 409 0.85 26.59 -1.45
CA PHE A 409 -0.36 26.66 -0.64
C PHE A 409 -1.37 27.54 -1.36
#